data_403cd32a160a36adb9774fa2c726b9c5
#
_entry.id   403cd32a160a36adb9774fa2c726b9c5
#
_cell.length_a   1.000
_cell.length_b   1.000
_cell.length_c   1.000
_cell.angle_alpha   90.00
_cell.angle_beta   90.00
_cell.angle_gamma   90.00
#
_symmetry.space_group_name_H-M   'P 1'
#
loop_
_entity.id
_entity.type
_entity.pdbx_description
1 polymer ?
#
loop_
_entity_poly.entity_id
_entity_poly.type
_entity_poly.pdbx_seq_one_letter_code
_entity_poly.pdbx_strand_id
1 'polypeptide(L)'
;MPTYITSRDLKDAFPNLDEFDTKKPIYSWVVDSGSRYISHDSGLVTALFVDGSNQGSAQANRAAVDANGEWFYDSAIDAVYYYNDTNTPEDLLMEAGEDFATLKTRVMKDASDYVDSKLDSNLPREQFLLKDGTYDYLIRRLTSLIAAFFLVKGKDPTSEIAESLFEEATMHIEDLNSGRAKLSYMNTGDASKGI
;
A
#
# COMPACT_ATOMS: atom_id res chain seq x y z
N MET A 1 -10.06 4.58 -11.16
CA MET A 1 -11.10 3.64 -10.72
C MET A 1 -11.43 3.90 -9.26
N PRO A 2 -12.61 3.54 -8.77
CA PRO A 2 -12.96 3.70 -7.36
C PRO A 2 -12.16 2.75 -6.49
N THR A 3 -12.00 3.08 -5.20
CA THR A 3 -11.46 2.19 -4.19
C THR A 3 -12.61 1.46 -3.52
N TYR A 4 -12.63 0.13 -3.56
CA TYR A 4 -13.75 -0.71 -3.08
C TYR A 4 -13.77 -0.90 -1.57
N ILE A 5 -12.69 -0.58 -0.88
CA ILE A 5 -12.52 -0.80 0.55
C ILE A 5 -12.12 0.45 1.31
N THR A 6 -12.40 0.45 2.59
CA THR A 6 -11.95 1.44 3.56
C THR A 6 -10.77 0.89 4.38
N SER A 7 -10.09 1.76 5.14
CA SER A 7 -9.06 1.35 6.11
C SER A 7 -9.61 0.38 7.17
N ARG A 8 -10.91 0.45 7.48
CA ARG A 8 -11.55 -0.47 8.42
C ARG A 8 -11.68 -1.86 7.80
N ASP A 9 -12.16 -1.96 6.55
CA ASP A 9 -12.27 -3.24 5.85
C ASP A 9 -10.91 -3.94 5.75
N LEU A 10 -9.84 -3.18 5.49
CA LEU A 10 -8.48 -3.71 5.45
C LEU A 10 -8.01 -4.19 6.83
N LYS A 11 -8.31 -3.46 7.90
CA LYS A 11 -7.97 -3.85 9.27
C LYS A 11 -8.75 -5.09 9.72
N ASP A 12 -10.01 -5.23 9.32
CA ASP A 12 -10.83 -6.42 9.60
C ASP A 12 -10.26 -7.67 8.91
N ALA A 13 -9.68 -7.52 7.71
CA ALA A 13 -9.00 -8.61 7.00
C ALA A 13 -7.58 -8.91 7.53
N PHE A 14 -6.89 -7.90 8.03
CA PHE A 14 -5.52 -7.97 8.53
C PHE A 14 -5.40 -7.23 9.88
N PRO A 15 -5.72 -7.87 11.01
CA PRO A 15 -5.80 -7.23 12.32
C PRO A 15 -4.49 -6.58 12.79
N ASN A 16 -3.34 -7.13 12.40
CA ASN A 16 -2.01 -6.60 12.76
C ASN A 16 -1.54 -5.45 11.86
N LEU A 17 -2.46 -4.84 11.12
CA LEU A 17 -2.15 -3.77 10.17
C LEU A 17 -1.36 -2.61 10.79
N ASP A 18 -1.67 -2.22 12.03
CA ASP A 18 -1.03 -1.09 12.71
C ASP A 18 0.42 -1.41 13.17
N GLU A 19 0.80 -2.68 13.20
CA GLU A 19 2.15 -3.16 13.56
C GLU A 19 3.05 -3.34 12.32
N PHE A 20 2.54 -3.01 11.14
CA PHE A 20 3.22 -3.26 9.89
C PHE A 20 4.36 -2.25 9.69
N ASP A 21 5.59 -2.73 9.75
CA ASP A 21 6.79 -1.95 9.52
C ASP A 21 7.10 -1.85 8.01
N THR A 22 7.20 -0.62 7.50
CA THR A 22 7.45 -0.34 6.07
C THR A 22 8.90 0.05 5.79
N LYS A 23 9.76 0.09 6.81
CA LYS A 23 11.15 0.55 6.68
C LYS A 23 11.98 -0.41 5.85
N LYS A 24 12.83 0.17 4.99
CA LYS A 24 13.82 -0.53 4.18
C LYS A 24 15.17 0.17 4.32
N PRO A 25 16.27 -0.54 4.54
CA PRO A 25 17.59 0.08 4.59
C PRO A 25 17.91 0.81 3.28
N ILE A 26 18.54 1.97 3.41
CA ILE A 26 19.12 2.73 2.29
C ILE A 26 20.64 2.62 2.39
N TYR A 27 21.26 2.28 1.27
CA TYR A 27 22.72 2.10 1.18
C TYR A 27 23.33 3.07 0.17
N SER A 28 24.66 3.03 0.05
CA SER A 28 25.40 3.74 -1.01
C SER A 28 25.27 5.26 -0.93
N TRP A 29 25.43 5.80 0.28
CA TRP A 29 25.46 7.23 0.49
C TRP A 29 26.76 7.83 -0.03
N VAL A 30 26.68 8.92 -0.77
CA VAL A 30 27.81 9.69 -1.24
C VAL A 30 27.65 11.16 -0.88
N VAL A 31 28.77 11.87 -0.73
CA VAL A 31 28.76 13.32 -0.45
C VAL A 31 28.18 14.05 -1.67
N ASP A 32 27.13 14.82 -1.46
CA ASP A 32 26.55 15.74 -2.45
C ASP A 32 27.23 17.12 -2.38
N SER A 33 27.25 17.73 -1.19
CA SER A 33 27.90 19.02 -0.95
C SER A 33 28.09 19.28 0.54
N GLY A 34 29.33 19.49 0.99
CA GLY A 34 29.63 19.69 2.40
C GLY A 34 29.19 18.52 3.25
N SER A 35 28.31 18.75 4.21
CA SER A 35 27.72 17.71 5.08
C SER A 35 26.38 17.16 4.58
N ARG A 36 26.00 17.49 3.34
CA ARG A 36 24.84 16.90 2.69
C ARG A 36 25.25 15.70 1.87
N TYR A 37 24.51 14.62 2.04
CA TYR A 37 24.70 13.33 1.39
C TYR A 37 23.53 13.02 0.46
N ILE A 38 23.75 12.13 -0.51
CA ILE A 38 22.73 11.63 -1.44
C ILE A 38 22.84 10.11 -1.56
N SER A 39 21.70 9.45 -1.63
CA SER A 39 21.58 8.05 -2.00
C SER A 39 20.60 7.92 -3.17
N HIS A 40 20.99 7.18 -4.22
CA HIS A 40 20.19 6.92 -5.40
C HIS A 40 19.46 5.57 -5.30
N ASP A 41 18.44 5.38 -6.18
CA ASP A 41 17.66 4.13 -6.28
C ASP A 41 16.99 3.73 -4.95
N SER A 42 16.58 4.73 -4.16
CA SER A 42 15.97 4.53 -2.85
C SER A 42 14.51 4.08 -2.92
N GLY A 43 13.89 4.16 -4.10
CA GLY A 43 12.46 3.97 -4.29
C GLY A 43 11.64 5.10 -3.65
N LEU A 44 10.33 4.97 -3.64
CA LEU A 44 9.48 6.01 -3.03
C LEU A 44 9.77 6.14 -1.53
N VAL A 45 10.19 7.35 -1.12
CA VAL A 45 10.48 7.69 0.29
C VAL A 45 9.55 8.80 0.75
N THR A 46 8.70 8.49 1.72
CA THR A 46 7.81 9.47 2.37
C THR A 46 8.14 9.66 3.85
N ALA A 47 9.03 8.85 4.41
CA ALA A 47 9.59 8.98 5.75
C ALA A 47 11.05 8.49 5.75
N LEU A 48 11.92 9.24 6.43
CA LEU A 48 13.32 8.86 6.65
C LEU A 48 13.52 8.54 8.14
N PHE A 49 14.24 7.45 8.41
CA PHE A 49 14.61 7.02 9.76
C PHE A 49 16.12 6.89 9.86
N VAL A 50 16.66 7.33 10.98
CA VAL A 50 18.06 7.21 11.34
C VAL A 50 18.13 6.51 12.69
N ASP A 51 18.81 5.37 12.77
CA ASP A 51 18.86 4.52 13.96
C ASP A 51 17.47 4.25 14.56
N GLY A 52 16.48 4.00 13.68
CA GLY A 52 15.09 3.76 14.06
C GLY A 52 14.28 5.01 14.39
N SER A 53 14.89 6.20 14.48
CA SER A 53 14.22 7.46 14.81
C SER A 53 13.73 8.18 13.55
N ASN A 54 12.45 8.54 13.48
CA ASN A 54 11.87 9.29 12.38
C ASN A 54 12.45 10.72 12.35
N GLN A 55 12.93 11.16 11.19
CA GLN A 55 13.54 12.47 10.98
C GLN A 55 12.51 13.58 10.70
N GLY A 56 11.23 13.31 10.86
CA GLY A 56 10.18 14.29 10.62
C GLY A 56 9.85 14.50 9.14
N SER A 57 9.28 15.66 8.84
CA SER A 57 8.81 15.98 7.49
C SER A 57 9.97 16.27 6.54
N ALA A 58 9.85 15.82 5.29
CA ALA A 58 10.79 16.17 4.23
C ALA A 58 10.82 17.69 3.99
N GLN A 59 11.98 18.20 3.61
CA GLN A 59 12.14 19.57 3.15
C GLN A 59 11.48 19.78 1.77
N ALA A 60 11.21 21.03 1.41
CA ALA A 60 10.53 21.35 0.17
C ALA A 60 11.38 21.07 -1.09
N ASN A 61 12.70 21.08 -0.97
CA ASN A 61 13.66 20.85 -2.05
C ASN A 61 15.06 20.57 -1.49
N ARG A 62 15.97 20.14 -2.39
CA ARG A 62 17.38 19.86 -2.06
C ARG A 62 18.11 21.02 -1.38
N ALA A 63 17.85 22.28 -1.79
CA ALA A 63 18.55 23.44 -1.25
C ALA A 63 18.19 23.75 0.21
N ALA A 64 17.02 23.31 0.65
CA ALA A 64 16.54 23.48 2.01
C ALA A 64 17.06 22.37 2.97
N VAL A 65 17.85 21.43 2.50
CA VAL A 65 18.50 20.39 3.32
C VAL A 65 19.87 20.93 3.75
N ASP A 66 19.90 21.71 4.86
CA ASP A 66 21.09 22.44 5.30
C ASP A 66 21.37 22.36 6.82
N ALA A 67 20.55 21.62 7.57
CA ALA A 67 20.71 21.36 9.00
C ALA A 67 20.58 19.86 9.34
N ASN A 68 21.18 19.47 10.50
CA ASN A 68 21.18 18.08 10.96
C ASN A 68 19.79 17.47 11.07
N GLY A 69 19.61 16.29 10.46
CA GLY A 69 18.35 15.56 10.44
C GLY A 69 17.41 15.96 9.30
N GLU A 70 17.72 17.02 8.57
CA GLU A 70 16.90 17.41 7.43
C GLU A 70 17.13 16.50 6.23
N TRP A 71 16.05 16.26 5.49
CA TRP A 71 16.06 15.37 4.34
C TRP A 71 15.06 15.81 3.27
N PHE A 72 15.30 15.35 2.04
CA PHE A 72 14.43 15.58 0.89
C PHE A 72 14.49 14.38 -0.06
N TYR A 73 13.36 13.94 -0.58
CA TYR A 73 13.29 12.93 -1.64
C TYR A 73 12.98 13.59 -2.98
N ASP A 74 13.89 13.39 -3.94
CA ASP A 74 13.73 13.84 -5.32
C ASP A 74 13.21 12.69 -6.19
N SER A 75 11.91 12.71 -6.47
CA SER A 75 11.26 11.68 -7.28
C SER A 75 11.65 11.71 -8.77
N ALA A 76 12.25 12.82 -9.25
CA ALA A 76 12.66 12.93 -10.65
C ALA A 76 13.91 12.09 -10.96
N ILE A 77 14.74 11.85 -9.96
CA ILE A 77 15.99 11.10 -10.09
C ILE A 77 16.06 9.91 -9.11
N ASP A 78 14.95 9.61 -8.41
CA ASP A 78 14.85 8.57 -7.39
C ASP A 78 16.01 8.63 -6.38
N ALA A 79 16.14 9.77 -5.67
CA ALA A 79 17.23 9.98 -4.75
C ALA A 79 16.77 10.67 -3.45
N VAL A 80 17.39 10.28 -2.33
CA VAL A 80 17.21 10.92 -1.02
C VAL A 80 18.44 11.77 -0.70
N TYR A 81 18.20 13.01 -0.30
CA TYR A 81 19.18 13.90 0.29
C TYR A 81 19.01 13.91 1.80
N TYR A 82 20.12 13.90 2.52
CA TYR A 82 20.17 13.98 3.98
C TYR A 82 21.35 14.82 4.44
N TYR A 83 21.16 15.64 5.46
CA TYR A 83 22.21 16.46 6.03
C TYR A 83 22.60 15.96 7.41
N ASN A 84 23.91 15.77 7.65
CA ASN A 84 24.48 15.48 8.95
C ASN A 84 25.95 15.93 8.99
N ASP A 85 26.28 16.86 9.87
CA ASP A 85 27.65 17.39 10.04
C ASP A 85 28.43 16.65 11.13
N THR A 86 27.82 15.70 11.82
CA THR A 86 28.42 14.97 12.95
C THR A 86 28.84 13.56 12.55
N ASN A 87 27.99 12.83 11.84
CA ASN A 87 28.24 11.44 11.43
C ASN A 87 27.99 11.28 9.93
N THR A 88 28.71 10.35 9.32
CA THR A 88 28.38 9.97 7.93
C THR A 88 27.19 9.00 7.92
N PRO A 89 26.30 9.05 6.92
CA PRO A 89 25.20 8.10 6.83
C PRO A 89 25.63 6.64 6.75
N GLU A 90 26.87 6.36 6.33
CA GLU A 90 27.42 4.99 6.29
C GLU A 90 27.66 4.41 7.69
N ASP A 91 27.83 5.27 8.70
CA ASP A 91 28.02 4.87 10.10
C ASP A 91 26.69 4.71 10.86
N LEU A 92 25.55 4.99 10.20
CA LEU A 92 24.21 5.02 10.78
C LEU A 92 23.31 3.98 10.10
N LEU A 93 22.32 3.48 10.83
CA LEU A 93 21.25 2.70 10.20
C LEU A 93 20.27 3.68 9.52
N MET A 94 20.46 3.88 8.21
CA MET A 94 19.59 4.70 7.38
C MET A 94 18.48 3.84 6.80
N GLU A 95 17.22 4.20 7.06
CA GLU A 95 16.07 3.47 6.56
C GLU A 95 15.07 4.43 5.90
N ALA A 96 14.62 4.08 4.71
CA ALA A 96 13.51 4.74 4.06
C ALA A 96 12.21 3.99 4.34
N GLY A 97 11.15 4.74 4.60
CA GLY A 97 9.82 4.19 4.69
C GLY A 97 8.86 4.94 3.77
N GLU A 98 7.83 4.26 3.36
CA GLU A 98 6.62 4.93 2.91
C GLU A 98 5.80 5.26 4.17
N ASP A 99 5.30 6.50 4.30
CA ASP A 99 4.32 6.79 5.34
C ASP A 99 3.18 5.77 5.24
N PHE A 100 2.87 5.13 6.37
CA PHE A 100 1.94 4.00 6.35
C PHE A 100 0.55 4.38 5.83
N ALA A 101 0.11 5.63 6.05
CA ALA A 101 -1.17 6.11 5.51
C ALA A 101 -1.12 6.20 3.97
N THR A 102 -0.01 6.66 3.41
CA THR A 102 0.24 6.72 1.96
C THR A 102 0.32 5.32 1.36
N LEU A 103 1.12 4.42 1.96
CA LEU A 103 1.22 3.03 1.52
C LEU A 103 -0.14 2.34 1.54
N LYS A 104 -0.89 2.46 2.63
CA LYS A 104 -2.22 1.90 2.77
C LYS A 104 -3.17 2.39 1.68
N THR A 105 -3.19 3.69 1.41
CA THR A 105 -4.04 4.29 0.37
C THR A 105 -3.69 3.73 -1.01
N ARG A 106 -2.40 3.65 -1.35
CA ARG A 106 -1.92 3.07 -2.61
C ARG A 106 -2.32 1.60 -2.74
N VAL A 107 -2.05 0.81 -1.71
CA VAL A 107 -2.34 -0.63 -1.73
C VAL A 107 -3.83 -0.93 -1.85
N MET A 108 -4.70 -0.16 -1.18
CA MET A 108 -6.15 -0.30 -1.32
C MET A 108 -6.62 0.01 -2.76
N LYS A 109 -6.00 1.02 -3.39
CA LYS A 109 -6.29 1.35 -4.79
C LYS A 109 -5.81 0.24 -5.73
N ASP A 110 -4.56 -0.20 -5.60
CA ASP A 110 -3.94 -1.23 -6.43
C ASP A 110 -4.71 -2.56 -6.32
N ALA A 111 -5.18 -2.91 -5.11
CA ALA A 111 -6.03 -4.08 -4.89
C ALA A 111 -7.38 -3.95 -5.59
N SER A 112 -8.00 -2.77 -5.58
CA SER A 112 -9.26 -2.53 -6.28
C SER A 112 -9.09 -2.64 -7.79
N ASP A 113 -8.02 -2.09 -8.35
CA ASP A 113 -7.68 -2.19 -9.77
C ASP A 113 -7.37 -3.65 -10.17
N TYR A 114 -6.67 -4.40 -9.30
CA TYR A 114 -6.41 -5.83 -9.50
C TYR A 114 -7.70 -6.64 -9.56
N VAL A 115 -8.59 -6.46 -8.59
CA VAL A 115 -9.89 -7.13 -8.54
C VAL A 115 -10.71 -6.84 -9.80
N ASP A 116 -10.78 -5.59 -10.22
CA ASP A 116 -11.46 -5.20 -11.45
C ASP A 116 -10.89 -5.92 -12.69
N SER A 117 -9.58 -6.10 -12.73
CA SER A 117 -8.90 -6.77 -13.85
C SER A 117 -9.17 -8.28 -13.91
N LYS A 118 -9.58 -8.90 -12.79
CA LYS A 118 -9.78 -10.35 -12.68
C LYS A 118 -11.24 -10.79 -12.71
N LEU A 119 -12.16 -9.88 -12.41
CA LEU A 119 -13.58 -10.18 -12.49
C LEU A 119 -14.08 -10.19 -13.93
N ASP A 120 -15.03 -11.10 -14.22
CA ASP A 120 -15.66 -11.19 -15.53
C ASP A 120 -16.21 -9.82 -15.98
N SER A 121 -15.98 -9.48 -17.24
CA SER A 121 -16.45 -8.23 -17.84
C SER A 121 -17.99 -8.08 -17.86
N ASN A 122 -18.71 -9.19 -17.77
CA ASN A 122 -20.18 -9.20 -17.71
C ASN A 122 -20.74 -8.83 -16.32
N LEU A 123 -19.86 -8.75 -15.28
CA LEU A 123 -20.28 -8.28 -13.97
C LEU A 123 -20.34 -6.73 -13.97
N PRO A 124 -21.55 -6.15 -13.81
CA PRO A 124 -21.71 -4.69 -13.90
C PRO A 124 -21.13 -3.98 -12.67
N ARG A 125 -20.04 -3.26 -12.86
CA ARG A 125 -19.28 -2.60 -11.80
C ARG A 125 -20.08 -1.55 -11.04
N GLU A 126 -21.01 -0.88 -11.72
CA GLU A 126 -21.92 0.10 -11.13
C GLU A 126 -22.86 -0.50 -10.08
N GLN A 127 -23.10 -1.82 -10.12
CA GLN A 127 -23.94 -2.52 -9.16
C GLN A 127 -23.18 -3.06 -7.94
N PHE A 128 -21.85 -2.88 -7.89
CA PHE A 128 -21.06 -3.21 -6.71
C PHE A 128 -21.34 -2.22 -5.56
N LEU A 129 -21.74 -0.99 -5.89
CA LEU A 129 -22.11 0.02 -4.92
C LEU A 129 -23.59 -0.17 -4.50
N LEU A 130 -23.79 -0.42 -3.22
CA LEU A 130 -25.10 -0.62 -2.62
C LEU A 130 -25.80 0.74 -2.38
N LYS A 131 -27.12 0.71 -2.12
CA LYS A 131 -27.93 1.91 -1.89
C LYS A 131 -27.52 2.71 -0.65
N ASP A 132 -26.86 2.09 0.32
CA ASP A 132 -26.33 2.72 1.51
C ASP A 132 -24.96 3.40 1.31
N GLY A 133 -24.43 3.39 0.08
CA GLY A 133 -23.14 3.96 -0.28
C GLY A 133 -21.94 3.07 0.04
N THR A 134 -22.15 1.85 0.52
CA THR A 134 -21.08 0.85 0.73
C THR A 134 -20.96 -0.06 -0.49
N TYR A 135 -19.79 -0.66 -0.68
CA TYR A 135 -19.64 -1.71 -1.68
C TYR A 135 -20.13 -3.06 -1.16
N ASP A 136 -20.55 -3.93 -2.07
CA ASP A 136 -20.97 -5.31 -1.75
C ASP A 136 -19.94 -6.01 -0.86
N TYR A 137 -20.41 -6.75 0.14
CA TYR A 137 -19.57 -7.42 1.13
C TYR A 137 -18.50 -8.32 0.48
N LEU A 138 -18.88 -9.09 -0.54
CA LEU A 138 -17.94 -10.00 -1.19
C LEU A 138 -16.85 -9.24 -1.96
N ILE A 139 -17.21 -8.15 -2.63
CA ILE A 139 -16.23 -7.25 -3.28
C ILE A 139 -15.29 -6.64 -2.26
N ARG A 140 -15.81 -6.15 -1.13
CA ARG A 140 -14.97 -5.62 -0.05
C ARG A 140 -14.05 -6.69 0.54
N ARG A 141 -14.58 -7.90 0.81
CA ARG A 141 -13.80 -9.00 1.38
C ARG A 141 -12.62 -9.38 0.49
N LEU A 142 -12.88 -9.71 -0.78
CA LEU A 142 -11.83 -10.13 -1.71
C LEU A 142 -10.80 -9.01 -1.97
N THR A 143 -11.24 -7.74 -2.05
CA THR A 143 -10.33 -6.61 -2.22
C THR A 143 -9.46 -6.40 -0.99
N SER A 144 -10.00 -6.59 0.21
CA SER A 144 -9.23 -6.51 1.47
C SER A 144 -8.18 -7.62 1.57
N LEU A 145 -8.49 -8.84 1.13
CA LEU A 145 -7.52 -9.94 1.08
C LEU A 145 -6.37 -9.65 0.11
N ILE A 146 -6.67 -9.11 -1.08
CA ILE A 146 -5.64 -8.71 -2.05
C ILE A 146 -4.79 -7.55 -1.52
N ALA A 147 -5.39 -6.57 -0.85
CA ALA A 147 -4.65 -5.47 -0.23
C ALA A 147 -3.71 -5.98 0.88
N ALA A 148 -4.20 -6.87 1.74
CA ALA A 148 -3.39 -7.51 2.78
C ALA A 148 -2.24 -8.35 2.16
N PHE A 149 -2.53 -9.11 1.09
CA PHE A 149 -1.52 -9.84 0.34
C PHE A 149 -0.41 -8.91 -0.18
N PHE A 150 -0.75 -7.77 -0.80
CA PHE A 150 0.24 -6.82 -1.32
C PHE A 150 1.12 -6.25 -0.21
N LEU A 151 0.54 -5.93 0.96
CA LEU A 151 1.29 -5.46 2.12
C LEU A 151 2.27 -6.52 2.62
N VAL A 152 1.79 -7.73 2.91
CA VAL A 152 2.61 -8.80 3.47
C VAL A 152 3.70 -9.23 2.50
N LYS A 153 3.35 -9.45 1.22
CA LYS A 153 4.31 -9.85 0.19
C LYS A 153 5.36 -8.78 -0.10
N GLY A 154 5.00 -7.51 0.00
CA GLY A 154 5.93 -6.39 -0.16
C GLY A 154 7.02 -6.37 0.91
N LYS A 155 6.72 -6.88 2.11
CA LYS A 155 7.68 -7.00 3.21
C LYS A 155 8.41 -8.35 3.23
N ASP A 156 7.68 -9.44 3.07
CA ASP A 156 8.20 -10.81 3.04
C ASP A 156 7.64 -11.56 1.83
N PRO A 157 8.42 -11.63 0.73
CA PRO A 157 8.02 -12.32 -0.49
C PRO A 157 7.78 -13.83 -0.32
N THR A 158 8.29 -14.43 0.77
CA THR A 158 8.20 -15.86 1.07
C THR A 158 7.14 -16.22 2.10
N SER A 159 6.34 -15.24 2.51
CA SER A 159 5.34 -15.40 3.57
C SER A 159 4.22 -16.36 3.18
N GLU A 160 4.05 -17.43 3.94
CA GLU A 160 2.90 -18.36 3.82
C GLU A 160 1.56 -17.65 4.07
N ILE A 161 1.56 -16.62 4.91
CA ILE A 161 0.36 -15.79 5.15
C ILE A 161 -0.03 -15.07 3.86
N ALA A 162 0.94 -14.51 3.12
CA ALA A 162 0.65 -13.86 1.85
C ALA A 162 0.05 -14.86 0.84
N GLU A 163 0.59 -16.06 0.75
CA GLU A 163 0.06 -17.10 -0.14
C GLU A 163 -1.38 -17.47 0.24
N SER A 164 -1.66 -17.72 1.51
CA SER A 164 -3.01 -18.04 2.00
C SER A 164 -4.04 -16.93 1.70
N LEU A 165 -3.66 -15.64 1.90
CA LEU A 165 -4.52 -14.50 1.57
C LEU A 165 -4.84 -14.44 0.07
N PHE A 166 -3.84 -14.71 -0.77
CA PHE A 166 -3.99 -14.71 -2.20
C PHE A 166 -4.85 -15.87 -2.72
N GLU A 167 -4.66 -17.07 -2.17
CA GLU A 167 -5.46 -18.26 -2.50
C GLU A 167 -6.94 -18.04 -2.14
N GLU A 168 -7.25 -17.54 -0.93
CA GLU A 168 -8.61 -17.22 -0.52
C GLU A 168 -9.26 -16.19 -1.46
N ALA A 169 -8.54 -15.11 -1.79
CA ALA A 169 -9.04 -14.10 -2.70
C ALA A 169 -9.30 -14.65 -4.11
N THR A 170 -8.38 -15.47 -4.63
CA THR A 170 -8.51 -16.09 -5.96
C THR A 170 -9.70 -17.03 -6.02
N MET A 171 -9.93 -17.83 -4.99
CA MET A 171 -11.10 -18.69 -4.88
C MET A 171 -12.42 -17.88 -4.95
N HIS A 172 -12.50 -16.77 -4.24
CA HIS A 172 -13.68 -15.89 -4.31
C HIS A 172 -13.88 -15.25 -5.69
N ILE A 173 -12.81 -14.88 -6.37
CA ILE A 173 -12.86 -14.36 -7.75
C ILE A 173 -13.40 -15.44 -8.70
N GLU A 174 -12.89 -16.66 -8.60
CA GLU A 174 -13.33 -17.80 -9.41
C GLU A 174 -14.80 -18.15 -9.14
N ASP A 175 -15.24 -18.12 -7.89
CA ASP A 175 -16.63 -18.36 -7.50
C ASP A 175 -17.58 -17.30 -8.07
N LEU A 176 -17.18 -16.03 -8.09
CA LEU A 176 -17.95 -14.97 -8.74
C LEU A 176 -17.99 -15.14 -10.25
N ASN A 177 -16.84 -15.37 -10.89
CA ASN A 177 -16.74 -15.51 -12.35
C ASN A 177 -17.51 -16.75 -12.87
N SER A 178 -17.56 -17.82 -12.09
CA SER A 178 -18.29 -19.05 -12.44
C SER A 178 -19.77 -19.02 -12.03
N GLY A 179 -20.22 -17.96 -11.35
CA GLY A 179 -21.60 -17.83 -10.85
C GLY A 179 -21.92 -18.72 -9.63
N ARG A 180 -20.91 -19.38 -9.02
CA ARG A 180 -21.08 -20.12 -7.75
C ARG A 180 -21.37 -19.19 -6.58
N ALA A 181 -20.72 -18.02 -6.54
CA ALA A 181 -21.06 -16.95 -5.62
C ALA A 181 -21.88 -15.87 -6.33
N LYS A 182 -22.75 -15.19 -5.58
CA LYS A 182 -23.61 -14.14 -6.11
C LYS A 182 -23.46 -12.86 -5.28
N LEU A 183 -23.35 -11.74 -5.96
CA LEU A 183 -23.41 -10.42 -5.34
C LEU A 183 -24.83 -10.10 -4.84
N SER A 184 -24.94 -9.21 -3.87
CA SER A 184 -26.22 -8.90 -3.20
C SER A 184 -27.32 -8.46 -4.17
N TYR A 185 -26.97 -7.72 -5.24
CA TYR A 185 -27.95 -7.29 -6.25
C TYR A 185 -28.52 -8.46 -7.05
N MET A 186 -27.79 -9.55 -7.22
CA MET A 186 -28.25 -10.74 -7.95
C MET A 186 -29.31 -11.51 -7.15
N ASN A 187 -29.31 -11.38 -5.82
CA ASN A 187 -30.25 -12.03 -4.94
C ASN A 187 -31.61 -11.30 -4.87
N THR A 188 -31.64 -10.00 -5.23
CA THR A 188 -32.88 -9.20 -5.21
C THR A 188 -33.76 -9.36 -6.47
N GLY A 189 -33.24 -10.01 -7.52
CA GLY A 189 -33.94 -10.21 -8.80
C GLY A 189 -35.01 -11.29 -8.79
N ASP A 190 -35.06 -12.19 -7.81
CA ASP A 190 -35.99 -13.32 -7.76
C ASP A 190 -37.25 -13.06 -6.89
N ALA A 191 -37.30 -11.95 -6.16
CA ALA A 191 -38.44 -11.64 -5.31
C ALA A 191 -39.66 -11.01 -6.06
N SER A 192 -39.51 -10.69 -7.35
CA SER A 192 -40.59 -10.05 -8.14
C SER A 192 -41.24 -10.94 -9.23
N LYS A 193 -40.95 -12.25 -9.24
CA LYS A 193 -41.60 -13.23 -10.11
C LYS A 193 -42.46 -14.24 -9.33
N GLY A 194 -43.15 -13.76 -8.36
CA GLY A 194 -44.11 -14.57 -7.62
C GLY A 194 -45.36 -13.75 -7.33
N ILE A 195 -46.23 -13.61 -8.29
CA ILE A 195 -47.71 -13.74 -8.24
C ILE A 195 -48.23 -13.47 -9.64
#